data_68a295763875f69876d3928a2ddf5f3e
#
_entry.id   68a295763875f69876d3928a2ddf5f3e
#
_cell.length_a   1.000
_cell.length_b   1.000
_cell.length_c   1.000
_cell.angle_alpha   90.00
_cell.angle_beta   90.00
_cell.angle_gamma   90.00
#
_symmetry.space_group_name_H-M   'P 1'
#
loop_
_entity.id
_entity.type
_entity.pdbx_description
1 polymer ?
#
loop_
_entity_poly.entity_id
_entity_poly.type
_entity_poly.pdbx_seq_one_letter_code
_entity_poly.pdbx_strand_id
1 'polypeptide(L)'
;MINDVTYLMDESLSELTQIHNIQVEMDDQATWNSKPLEYRREKEMTLRSLERHASGYTTLGRSTVELLKVFTAETKVPFMMPEIVDRLAAMLDYNLQALVGPKYQELKVRDPVKLKFSPRDLLSDVIQVYLNLSDQPQFIQAVAGDGRSYSKELFKSAVDIGRWRTIKSETEIVQLQAFADKVEEAKAALTAEEDLGELPDEFLGMIIFSHFFSIYVDFFLKDPLMFTVMRDPVCLPSSKTILDRATIKSHLLSDSKDPFNRAPLTIEEVVPGKIVIYISV
;
A
#
# COMPACT_ATOMS: atom_id res chain seq x y z
N MET A 1 -2.62 -3.79 -11.58
CA MET A 1 -3.26 -4.68 -10.59
C MET A 1 -3.87 -3.92 -9.41
N ILE A 2 -3.12 -3.23 -8.52
CA ILE A 2 -3.75 -2.55 -7.35
C ILE A 2 -4.80 -1.52 -7.78
N ASN A 3 -4.51 -0.68 -8.78
CA ASN A 3 -5.50 0.27 -9.31
C ASN A 3 -6.75 -0.40 -9.85
N ASP A 4 -6.59 -1.56 -10.50
CA ASP A 4 -7.73 -2.29 -11.04
C ASP A 4 -8.57 -2.89 -9.91
N VAL A 5 -7.92 -3.41 -8.86
CA VAL A 5 -8.62 -3.87 -7.64
C VAL A 5 -9.39 -2.72 -7.00
N THR A 6 -8.72 -1.57 -6.81
CA THR A 6 -9.37 -0.37 -6.23
C THR A 6 -10.58 0.04 -7.06
N TYR A 7 -10.42 0.21 -8.37
CA TYR A 7 -11.50 0.61 -9.26
C TYR A 7 -12.69 -0.38 -9.23
N LEU A 8 -12.41 -1.68 -9.37
CA LEU A 8 -13.46 -2.70 -9.40
C LEU A 8 -14.20 -2.79 -8.07
N MET A 9 -13.49 -2.61 -6.96
CA MET A 9 -14.11 -2.60 -5.63
C MET A 9 -14.94 -1.35 -5.40
N ASP A 10 -14.44 -0.17 -5.79
CA ASP A 10 -15.16 1.09 -5.67
C ASP A 10 -16.47 1.07 -6.47
N GLU A 11 -16.42 0.62 -7.74
CA GLU A 11 -17.60 0.48 -8.58
C GLU A 11 -18.59 -0.53 -7.99
N SER A 12 -18.10 -1.69 -7.55
CA SER A 12 -18.93 -2.70 -6.90
C SER A 12 -19.67 -2.15 -5.68
N LEU A 13 -18.95 -1.52 -4.75
CA LEU A 13 -19.53 -0.97 -3.51
C LEU A 13 -20.47 0.21 -3.80
N SER A 14 -20.11 1.08 -4.75
CA SER A 14 -20.95 2.21 -5.19
C SER A 14 -22.27 1.74 -5.78
N GLU A 15 -22.25 0.77 -6.69
CA GLU A 15 -23.47 0.24 -7.29
C GLU A 15 -24.35 -0.50 -6.27
N LEU A 16 -23.76 -1.26 -5.35
CA LEU A 16 -24.49 -1.90 -4.26
C LEU A 16 -25.20 -0.87 -3.37
N THR A 17 -24.52 0.23 -3.02
CA THR A 17 -25.12 1.32 -2.25
C THR A 17 -26.28 1.99 -3.01
N GLN A 18 -26.12 2.23 -4.31
CA GLN A 18 -27.20 2.78 -5.14
C GLN A 18 -28.40 1.84 -5.22
N ILE A 19 -28.17 0.54 -5.40
CA ILE A 19 -29.20 -0.48 -5.38
C ILE A 19 -29.95 -0.47 -4.03
N HIS A 20 -29.20 -0.49 -2.92
CA HIS A 20 -29.78 -0.41 -1.58
C HIS A 20 -30.67 0.82 -1.42
N ASN A 21 -30.21 2.00 -1.79
CA ASN A 21 -30.96 3.25 -1.64
C ASN A 21 -32.28 3.22 -2.44
N ILE A 22 -32.26 2.72 -3.68
CA ILE A 22 -33.48 2.57 -4.47
C ILE A 22 -34.42 1.54 -3.83
N GLN A 23 -33.89 0.42 -3.34
CA GLN A 23 -34.69 -0.61 -2.69
C GLN A 23 -35.33 -0.11 -1.40
N VAL A 24 -34.62 0.68 -0.58
CA VAL A 24 -35.17 1.31 0.62
C VAL A 24 -36.25 2.32 0.26
N GLU A 25 -36.06 3.13 -0.80
CA GLU A 25 -37.10 4.06 -1.27
C GLU A 25 -38.35 3.32 -1.74
N MET A 26 -38.19 2.16 -2.37
CA MET A 26 -39.32 1.31 -2.81
C MET A 26 -40.01 0.58 -1.67
N ASP A 27 -39.34 0.30 -0.55
CA ASP A 27 -39.88 -0.37 0.63
C ASP A 27 -40.86 0.52 1.40
N ASP A 28 -40.70 1.83 1.37
CA ASP A 28 -41.66 2.79 1.89
C ASP A 28 -42.88 2.90 0.88
N GLN A 29 -43.76 1.93 0.95
CA GLN A 29 -44.86 1.81 0.03
C GLN A 29 -45.79 3.04 -0.01
N ALA A 30 -45.95 3.74 1.10
CA ALA A 30 -46.80 4.93 1.18
C ALA A 30 -46.20 6.07 0.36
N THR A 31 -44.92 6.37 0.60
CA THR A 31 -44.17 7.39 -0.14
C THR A 31 -43.95 6.98 -1.59
N TRP A 32 -43.61 5.72 -1.87
CA TRP A 32 -43.42 5.21 -3.22
C TRP A 32 -44.65 5.34 -4.09
N ASN A 33 -45.81 4.96 -3.58
CA ASN A 33 -47.08 5.02 -4.33
C ASN A 33 -47.55 6.47 -4.58
N SER A 34 -47.11 7.43 -3.78
CA SER A 34 -47.40 8.86 -3.98
C SER A 34 -46.58 9.50 -5.11
N LYS A 35 -45.50 8.88 -5.54
CA LYS A 35 -44.62 9.37 -6.61
C LYS A 35 -45.25 9.23 -7.99
N PRO A 36 -44.96 10.12 -8.95
CA PRO A 36 -45.40 10.01 -10.33
C PRO A 36 -45.04 8.65 -10.96
N LEU A 37 -45.89 8.15 -11.84
CA LEU A 37 -45.67 6.86 -12.50
C LEU A 37 -44.36 6.83 -13.32
N GLU A 38 -44.03 7.96 -13.99
CA GLU A 38 -42.78 8.09 -14.75
C GLU A 38 -41.56 7.97 -13.87
N TYR A 39 -41.54 8.63 -12.71
CA TYR A 39 -40.44 8.55 -11.72
C TYR A 39 -40.23 7.10 -11.25
N ARG A 40 -41.34 6.40 -10.91
CA ARG A 40 -41.26 5.01 -10.47
C ARG A 40 -40.70 4.10 -11.56
N ARG A 41 -41.15 4.27 -12.81
CA ARG A 41 -40.63 3.50 -13.96
C ARG A 41 -39.14 3.79 -14.23
N GLU A 42 -38.74 5.03 -14.15
CA GLU A 42 -37.33 5.42 -14.30
C GLU A 42 -36.44 4.75 -13.22
N LYS A 43 -36.87 4.81 -11.97
CA LYS A 43 -36.14 4.17 -10.85
C LYS A 43 -36.08 2.64 -11.01
N GLU A 44 -37.16 1.99 -11.43
CA GLU A 44 -37.17 0.56 -11.71
C GLU A 44 -36.22 0.19 -12.87
N MET A 45 -36.15 0.99 -13.90
CA MET A 45 -35.21 0.76 -15.00
C MET A 45 -33.77 0.95 -14.55
N THR A 46 -33.52 2.00 -13.78
CA THR A 46 -32.20 2.25 -13.17
C THR A 46 -31.78 1.08 -12.30
N LEU A 47 -32.66 0.60 -11.42
CA LEU A 47 -32.40 -0.56 -10.56
C LEU A 47 -32.00 -1.79 -11.37
N ARG A 48 -32.75 -2.11 -12.44
CA ARG A 48 -32.43 -3.26 -13.31
C ARG A 48 -31.08 -3.10 -14.02
N SER A 49 -30.73 -1.88 -14.41
CA SER A 49 -29.42 -1.59 -15.01
C SER A 49 -28.28 -1.77 -14.01
N LEU A 50 -28.43 -1.19 -12.82
CA LEU A 50 -27.46 -1.32 -11.72
C LEU A 50 -27.26 -2.78 -11.31
N GLU A 51 -28.35 -3.55 -11.12
CA GLU A 51 -28.25 -4.97 -10.76
C GLU A 51 -27.49 -5.80 -11.80
N ARG A 52 -27.59 -5.45 -13.08
CA ARG A 52 -26.88 -6.13 -14.16
C ARG A 52 -25.36 -5.82 -14.09
N HIS A 53 -24.99 -4.55 -13.91
CA HIS A 53 -23.61 -4.13 -13.84
C HIS A 53 -22.96 -4.57 -12.53
N ALA A 54 -23.65 -4.39 -11.40
CA ALA A 54 -23.16 -4.79 -10.08
C ALA A 54 -22.74 -6.26 -10.03
N SER A 55 -23.52 -7.17 -10.64
CA SER A 55 -23.14 -8.58 -10.71
C SER A 55 -21.81 -8.82 -11.44
N GLY A 56 -21.48 -8.00 -12.44
CA GLY A 56 -20.19 -8.02 -13.13
C GLY A 56 -19.06 -7.50 -12.26
N TYR A 57 -19.24 -6.31 -11.69
CA TYR A 57 -18.23 -5.67 -10.84
C TYR A 57 -17.94 -6.47 -9.56
N THR A 58 -18.96 -7.00 -8.88
CA THR A 58 -18.79 -7.85 -7.70
C THR A 58 -18.02 -9.12 -8.02
N THR A 59 -18.29 -9.76 -9.17
CA THR A 59 -17.56 -10.95 -9.60
C THR A 59 -16.09 -10.62 -9.86
N LEU A 60 -15.80 -9.58 -10.63
CA LEU A 60 -14.45 -9.18 -10.98
C LEU A 60 -13.67 -8.67 -9.75
N GLY A 61 -14.30 -7.81 -8.93
CA GLY A 61 -13.70 -7.29 -7.70
C GLY A 61 -13.32 -8.41 -6.74
N ARG A 62 -14.22 -9.36 -6.51
CA ARG A 62 -13.91 -10.53 -5.68
C ARG A 62 -12.75 -11.35 -6.24
N SER A 63 -12.76 -11.65 -7.55
CA SER A 63 -11.68 -12.42 -8.17
C SER A 63 -10.33 -11.71 -8.08
N THR A 64 -10.30 -10.38 -8.18
CA THR A 64 -9.05 -9.60 -8.03
C THR A 64 -8.54 -9.60 -6.60
N VAL A 65 -9.41 -9.53 -5.59
CA VAL A 65 -9.03 -9.65 -4.17
C VAL A 65 -8.52 -11.07 -3.88
N GLU A 66 -9.15 -12.10 -4.44
CA GLU A 66 -8.71 -13.49 -4.31
C GLU A 66 -7.32 -13.70 -4.93
N LEU A 67 -7.06 -13.13 -6.10
CA LEU A 67 -5.73 -13.14 -6.71
C LEU A 67 -4.70 -12.40 -5.85
N LEU A 68 -5.06 -11.25 -5.30
CA LEU A 68 -4.18 -10.50 -4.40
C LEU A 68 -3.83 -11.32 -3.15
N LYS A 69 -4.81 -12.01 -2.56
CA LYS A 69 -4.60 -12.95 -1.45
C LYS A 69 -3.57 -14.04 -1.81
N VAL A 70 -3.70 -14.65 -2.97
CA VAL A 70 -2.77 -15.69 -3.44
C VAL A 70 -1.37 -15.11 -3.65
N PHE A 71 -1.26 -13.99 -4.36
CA PHE A 71 0.04 -13.37 -4.64
C PHE A 71 0.76 -12.92 -3.38
N THR A 72 0.05 -12.33 -2.40
CA THR A 72 0.66 -11.88 -1.14
C THR A 72 1.08 -13.05 -0.24
N ALA A 73 0.50 -14.23 -0.41
CA ALA A 73 0.94 -15.43 0.28
C ALA A 73 2.27 -15.97 -0.31
N GLU A 74 2.42 -15.92 -1.64
CA GLU A 74 3.57 -16.47 -2.34
C GLU A 74 4.77 -15.51 -2.39
N THR A 75 4.50 -14.20 -2.55
CA THR A 75 5.55 -13.19 -2.66
C THR A 75 5.12 -11.87 -2.01
N LYS A 76 5.96 -11.33 -1.13
CA LYS A 76 5.69 -10.09 -0.40
C LYS A 76 6.44 -8.89 -0.99
N VAL A 77 7.66 -9.13 -1.48
CA VAL A 77 8.61 -8.08 -1.89
C VAL A 77 8.03 -7.07 -2.89
N PRO A 78 7.33 -7.47 -3.96
CA PRO A 78 6.76 -6.51 -4.90
C PRO A 78 5.72 -5.57 -4.28
N PHE A 79 5.04 -6.02 -3.22
CA PHE A 79 4.02 -5.22 -2.54
C PHE A 79 4.60 -4.23 -1.52
N MET A 80 5.88 -4.39 -1.16
CA MET A 80 6.58 -3.51 -0.21
C MET A 80 7.30 -2.34 -0.90
N MET A 81 7.18 -2.21 -2.22
CA MET A 81 7.73 -1.06 -2.94
C MET A 81 7.00 0.22 -2.52
N PRO A 82 7.70 1.35 -2.31
CA PRO A 82 7.09 2.60 -1.83
C PRO A 82 5.91 3.07 -2.66
N GLU A 83 5.97 2.91 -3.99
CA GLU A 83 4.91 3.31 -4.92
C GLU A 83 3.65 2.43 -4.83
N ILE A 84 3.75 1.29 -4.15
CA ILE A 84 2.70 0.26 -4.08
C ILE A 84 2.14 0.12 -2.68
N VAL A 85 2.97 0.08 -1.65
CA VAL A 85 2.58 -0.30 -0.28
C VAL A 85 1.52 0.63 0.30
N ASP A 86 1.66 1.95 0.14
CA ASP A 86 0.70 2.93 0.66
C ASP A 86 -0.65 2.80 -0.03
N ARG A 87 -0.65 2.57 -1.34
CA ARG A 87 -1.88 2.39 -2.12
C ARG A 87 -2.57 1.08 -1.80
N LEU A 88 -1.80 0.02 -1.52
CA LEU A 88 -2.30 -1.26 -1.08
C LEU A 88 -2.96 -1.13 0.30
N ALA A 89 -2.29 -0.48 1.25
CA ALA A 89 -2.81 -0.24 2.59
C ALA A 89 -4.13 0.55 2.53
N ALA A 90 -4.15 1.71 1.85
CA ALA A 90 -5.33 2.55 1.71
C ALA A 90 -6.50 1.81 1.04
N MET A 91 -6.25 0.99 0.02
CA MET A 91 -7.28 0.18 -0.63
C MET A 91 -7.85 -0.88 0.31
N LEU A 92 -7.00 -1.56 1.08
CA LEU A 92 -7.45 -2.57 2.04
C LEU A 92 -8.24 -1.95 3.19
N ASP A 93 -7.76 -0.84 3.76
CA ASP A 93 -8.43 -0.12 4.86
C ASP A 93 -9.81 0.40 4.42
N TYR A 94 -9.91 0.96 3.20
CA TYR A 94 -11.18 1.39 2.62
C TYR A 94 -12.17 0.23 2.46
N ASN A 95 -11.73 -0.90 1.92
CA ASN A 95 -12.58 -2.08 1.77
C ASN A 95 -12.99 -2.67 3.13
N LEU A 96 -12.07 -2.70 4.09
CA LEU A 96 -12.37 -3.13 5.45
C LEU A 96 -13.42 -2.21 6.09
N GLN A 97 -13.27 -0.89 5.94
CA GLN A 97 -14.24 0.10 6.43
C GLN A 97 -15.62 -0.09 5.82
N ALA A 98 -15.71 -0.39 4.53
CA ALA A 98 -16.98 -0.67 3.87
C ALA A 98 -17.66 -1.95 4.40
N LEU A 99 -16.86 -3.00 4.72
CA LEU A 99 -17.36 -4.30 5.13
C LEU A 99 -17.71 -4.41 6.63
N VAL A 100 -17.02 -3.68 7.50
CA VAL A 100 -17.21 -3.78 8.96
C VAL A 100 -17.55 -2.45 9.63
N GLY A 101 -17.42 -1.34 8.91
CA GLY A 101 -17.76 0.00 9.40
C GLY A 101 -19.26 0.29 9.41
N PRO A 102 -19.66 1.48 9.89
CA PRO A 102 -21.07 1.85 10.02
C PRO A 102 -21.82 1.86 8.69
N LYS A 103 -21.14 2.15 7.59
CA LYS A 103 -21.72 2.17 6.24
C LYS A 103 -22.04 0.79 5.66
N TYR A 104 -21.65 -0.30 6.34
CA TYR A 104 -22.02 -1.66 5.90
C TYR A 104 -23.53 -1.85 5.70
N GLN A 105 -24.37 -1.11 6.44
CA GLN A 105 -25.82 -1.16 6.28
C GLN A 105 -26.27 -0.74 4.87
N GLU A 106 -25.54 0.16 4.23
CA GLU A 106 -25.81 0.65 2.87
C GLU A 106 -25.48 -0.39 1.78
N LEU A 107 -24.78 -1.48 2.14
CA LEU A 107 -24.49 -2.61 1.24
C LEU A 107 -25.53 -3.74 1.32
N LYS A 108 -26.55 -3.59 2.17
CA LYS A 108 -27.60 -4.59 2.35
C LYS A 108 -28.60 -4.52 1.19
N VAL A 109 -28.45 -5.42 0.25
CA VAL A 109 -29.36 -5.58 -0.90
C VAL A 109 -30.32 -6.74 -0.68
N ARG A 110 -31.50 -6.72 -1.32
CA ARG A 110 -32.54 -7.75 -1.18
C ARG A 110 -32.08 -9.13 -1.63
N ASP A 111 -31.33 -9.20 -2.72
CA ASP A 111 -30.84 -10.47 -3.29
C ASP A 111 -29.33 -10.39 -3.55
N PRO A 112 -28.51 -10.60 -2.52
CA PRO A 112 -27.05 -10.58 -2.66
C PRO A 112 -26.53 -11.74 -3.52
N VAL A 113 -27.26 -12.87 -3.57
CA VAL A 113 -26.86 -14.04 -4.37
C VAL A 113 -26.96 -13.74 -5.86
N LYS A 114 -28.04 -13.09 -6.29
CA LYS A 114 -28.22 -12.63 -7.67
C LYS A 114 -27.11 -11.67 -8.10
N LEU A 115 -26.67 -10.80 -7.18
CA LEU A 115 -25.59 -9.84 -7.40
C LEU A 115 -24.21 -10.45 -7.19
N LYS A 116 -24.12 -11.75 -6.89
CA LYS A 116 -22.87 -12.47 -6.57
C LYS A 116 -22.05 -11.80 -5.46
N PHE A 117 -22.71 -11.07 -4.58
CA PHE A 117 -22.10 -10.38 -3.47
C PHE A 117 -22.09 -11.26 -2.23
N SER A 118 -20.90 -11.66 -1.79
CA SER A 118 -20.67 -12.40 -0.55
C SER A 118 -19.76 -11.59 0.37
N PRO A 119 -20.30 -10.70 1.21
CA PRO A 119 -19.49 -9.86 2.10
C PRO A 119 -18.67 -10.68 3.10
N ARG A 120 -19.15 -11.87 3.49
CA ARG A 120 -18.41 -12.77 4.38
C ARG A 120 -17.13 -13.29 3.74
N ASP A 121 -17.21 -13.77 2.51
CA ASP A 121 -16.05 -14.32 1.80
C ASP A 121 -15.07 -13.20 1.45
N LEU A 122 -15.58 -12.04 1.01
CA LEU A 122 -14.77 -10.89 0.71
C LEU A 122 -14.02 -10.39 1.94
N LEU A 123 -14.68 -10.28 3.10
CA LEU A 123 -14.04 -9.92 4.36
C LEU A 123 -12.98 -10.94 4.77
N SER A 124 -13.26 -12.24 4.58
CA SER A 124 -12.28 -13.31 4.85
C SER A 124 -11.03 -13.14 4.00
N ASP A 125 -11.19 -12.82 2.71
CA ASP A 125 -10.07 -12.64 1.77
C ASP A 125 -9.28 -11.37 2.07
N VAL A 126 -9.94 -10.26 2.39
CA VAL A 126 -9.29 -9.01 2.83
C VAL A 126 -8.47 -9.24 4.10
N ILE A 127 -9.05 -9.87 5.13
CA ILE A 127 -8.31 -10.21 6.35
C ILE A 127 -7.10 -11.09 6.03
N GLN A 128 -7.22 -12.04 5.10
CA GLN A 128 -6.09 -12.88 4.73
C GLN A 128 -4.94 -12.10 4.11
N VAL A 129 -5.22 -11.08 3.31
CA VAL A 129 -4.17 -10.21 2.76
C VAL A 129 -3.42 -9.48 3.88
N TYR A 130 -4.13 -8.94 4.89
CA TYR A 130 -3.48 -8.35 6.06
C TYR A 130 -2.58 -9.35 6.78
N LEU A 131 -3.07 -10.58 7.01
CA LEU A 131 -2.30 -11.62 7.70
C LEU A 131 -1.06 -12.03 6.90
N ASN A 132 -1.17 -12.15 5.58
CA ASN A 132 -0.03 -12.48 4.73
C ASN A 132 1.10 -11.44 4.81
N LEU A 133 0.75 -10.15 5.02
CA LEU A 133 1.69 -9.03 5.06
C LEU A 133 1.99 -8.52 6.48
N SER A 134 1.42 -9.14 7.51
CA SER A 134 1.47 -8.69 8.91
C SER A 134 2.88 -8.69 9.55
N ASP A 135 3.85 -9.33 8.92
CA ASP A 135 5.25 -9.38 9.31
C ASP A 135 6.13 -8.34 8.59
N GLN A 136 5.55 -7.55 7.66
CA GLN A 136 6.28 -6.58 6.86
C GLN A 136 6.23 -5.18 7.50
N PRO A 137 7.37 -4.63 7.97
CA PRO A 137 7.39 -3.32 8.63
C PRO A 137 6.85 -2.19 7.75
N GLN A 138 7.17 -2.21 6.44
CA GLN A 138 6.71 -1.20 5.48
C GLN A 138 5.18 -1.20 5.37
N PHE A 139 4.56 -2.38 5.38
CA PHE A 139 3.11 -2.50 5.33
C PHE A 139 2.44 -2.02 6.62
N ILE A 140 3.03 -2.35 7.79
CA ILE A 140 2.55 -1.85 9.09
C ILE A 140 2.59 -0.32 9.12
N GLN A 141 3.69 0.30 8.66
CA GLN A 141 3.82 1.76 8.58
C GLN A 141 2.82 2.37 7.60
N ALA A 142 2.60 1.76 6.44
CA ALA A 142 1.65 2.23 5.44
C ALA A 142 0.20 2.22 5.98
N VAL A 143 -0.20 1.16 6.69
CA VAL A 143 -1.53 1.09 7.35
C VAL A 143 -1.63 2.11 8.48
N ALA A 144 -0.58 2.28 9.30
CA ALA A 144 -0.55 3.29 10.37
C ALA A 144 -0.64 4.73 9.84
N GLY A 145 -0.07 4.99 8.66
CA GLY A 145 -0.07 6.28 7.98
C GLY A 145 -1.35 6.59 7.20
N ASP A 146 -2.28 5.62 7.02
CA ASP A 146 -3.56 5.90 6.36
C ASP A 146 -4.49 6.71 7.28
N GLY A 147 -4.44 8.01 7.14
CA GLY A 147 -5.28 8.94 7.90
C GLY A 147 -6.75 9.02 7.44
N ARG A 148 -7.14 8.29 6.38
CA ARG A 148 -8.48 8.39 5.79
C ARG A 148 -9.41 7.26 6.21
N SER A 149 -8.95 6.03 6.11
CA SER A 149 -9.78 4.84 6.28
C SER A 149 -9.40 4.02 7.51
N TYR A 150 -8.15 4.15 7.98
CA TYR A 150 -7.70 3.44 9.17
C TYR A 150 -8.28 4.03 10.46
N SER A 151 -8.81 3.17 11.32
CA SER A 151 -9.06 3.47 12.74
C SER A 151 -8.90 2.21 13.61
N LYS A 152 -8.54 2.41 14.86
CA LYS A 152 -8.44 1.31 15.86
C LYS A 152 -9.75 0.56 16.01
N GLU A 153 -10.86 1.30 16.02
CA GLU A 153 -12.21 0.77 16.14
C GLU A 153 -12.58 -0.11 14.95
N LEU A 154 -12.04 0.20 13.77
CA LEU A 154 -12.25 -0.57 12.55
C LEU A 154 -11.67 -1.98 12.69
N PHE A 155 -10.41 -2.08 13.11
CA PHE A 155 -9.76 -3.38 13.33
C PHE A 155 -10.39 -4.16 14.48
N LYS A 156 -10.80 -3.48 15.55
CA LYS A 156 -11.57 -4.11 16.64
C LYS A 156 -12.87 -4.70 16.10
N SER A 157 -13.61 -3.95 15.29
CA SER A 157 -14.84 -4.43 14.67
C SER A 157 -14.59 -5.63 13.74
N ALA A 158 -13.49 -5.61 12.98
CA ALA A 158 -13.10 -6.73 12.12
C ALA A 158 -12.78 -8.00 12.93
N VAL A 159 -12.06 -7.86 14.06
CA VAL A 159 -11.78 -8.96 15.00
C VAL A 159 -13.07 -9.51 15.60
N ASP A 160 -13.94 -8.64 16.11
CA ASP A 160 -15.19 -9.04 16.76
C ASP A 160 -16.14 -9.74 15.76
N ILE A 161 -16.33 -9.18 14.56
CA ILE A 161 -17.15 -9.78 13.50
C ILE A 161 -16.52 -11.08 13.00
N GLY A 162 -15.19 -11.11 12.81
CA GLY A 162 -14.44 -12.29 12.40
C GLY A 162 -14.64 -13.46 13.34
N ARG A 163 -14.57 -13.21 14.63
CA ARG A 163 -14.80 -14.19 15.69
C ARG A 163 -16.28 -14.60 15.77
N TRP A 164 -17.19 -13.64 15.91
CA TRP A 164 -18.62 -13.91 16.11
C TRP A 164 -19.27 -14.63 14.93
N ARG A 165 -18.90 -14.25 13.71
CA ARG A 165 -19.40 -14.88 12.47
C ARG A 165 -18.60 -16.11 12.04
N THR A 166 -17.57 -16.49 12.81
CA THR A 166 -16.69 -17.62 12.47
C THR A 166 -16.14 -17.48 11.03
N ILE A 167 -15.67 -16.27 10.68
CA ILE A 167 -15.11 -15.96 9.36
C ILE A 167 -13.69 -16.50 9.24
N LYS A 168 -12.94 -16.41 10.35
CA LYS A 168 -11.57 -16.88 10.50
C LYS A 168 -11.43 -17.78 11.73
N SER A 169 -10.38 -18.60 11.75
CA SER A 169 -10.02 -19.39 12.93
C SER A 169 -9.58 -18.49 14.09
N GLU A 170 -9.67 -18.98 15.33
CA GLU A 170 -9.23 -18.19 16.48
C GLU A 170 -7.75 -17.80 16.39
N THR A 171 -6.91 -18.67 15.82
CA THR A 171 -5.48 -18.37 15.59
C THR A 171 -5.30 -17.18 14.65
N GLU A 172 -6.04 -17.13 13.53
CA GLU A 172 -6.00 -16.02 12.57
C GLU A 172 -6.54 -14.73 13.20
N ILE A 173 -7.58 -14.82 14.04
CA ILE A 173 -8.13 -13.67 14.76
C ILE A 173 -7.12 -13.10 15.76
N VAL A 174 -6.40 -13.95 16.49
CA VAL A 174 -5.32 -13.51 17.40
C VAL A 174 -4.18 -12.85 16.60
N GLN A 175 -3.83 -13.39 15.44
CA GLN A 175 -2.83 -12.77 14.55
C GLN A 175 -3.30 -11.39 14.04
N LEU A 176 -4.58 -11.25 13.67
CA LEU A 176 -5.14 -9.97 13.24
C LEU A 176 -5.11 -8.93 14.38
N GLN A 177 -5.43 -9.35 15.60
CA GLN A 177 -5.32 -8.50 16.79
C GLN A 177 -3.86 -8.06 17.02
N ALA A 178 -2.91 -8.98 16.98
CA ALA A 178 -1.50 -8.66 17.14
C ALA A 178 -0.97 -7.73 16.04
N PHE A 179 -1.50 -7.86 14.81
CA PHE A 179 -1.20 -6.91 13.73
C PHE A 179 -1.75 -5.52 14.05
N ALA A 180 -3.00 -5.41 14.49
CA ALA A 180 -3.60 -4.14 14.86
C ALA A 180 -2.83 -3.44 15.99
N ASP A 181 -2.35 -4.20 16.98
CA ASP A 181 -1.53 -3.66 18.07
C ASP A 181 -0.20 -3.09 17.55
N LYS A 182 0.47 -3.77 16.60
CA LYS A 182 1.68 -3.24 15.94
C LYS A 182 1.42 -1.98 15.12
N VAL A 183 0.27 -1.90 14.45
CA VAL A 183 -0.12 -0.70 13.70
C VAL A 183 -0.36 0.47 14.65
N GLU A 184 -0.98 0.25 15.81
CA GLU A 184 -1.14 1.29 16.82
C GLU A 184 0.20 1.78 17.39
N GLU A 185 1.14 0.87 17.63
CA GLU A 185 2.50 1.25 18.05
C GLU A 185 3.20 2.10 16.98
N ALA A 186 3.10 1.69 15.70
CA ALA A 186 3.67 2.45 14.59
C ALA A 186 3.02 3.82 14.44
N LYS A 187 1.68 3.91 14.59
CA LYS A 187 0.94 5.17 14.54
C LYS A 187 1.32 6.11 15.68
N ALA A 188 1.47 5.58 16.89
CA ALA A 188 1.94 6.36 18.03
C ALA A 188 3.36 6.92 17.81
N ALA A 189 4.25 6.14 17.19
CA ALA A 189 5.60 6.59 16.82
C ALA A 189 5.54 7.71 15.77
N LEU A 190 4.72 7.58 14.71
CA LEU A 190 4.54 8.63 13.70
C LEU A 190 3.99 9.93 14.30
N THR A 191 2.99 9.84 15.19
CA THR A 191 2.43 11.01 15.86
C THR A 191 3.45 11.67 16.82
N ALA A 192 4.27 10.85 17.50
CA ALA A 192 5.33 11.38 18.35
C ALA A 192 6.43 12.10 17.53
N GLU A 193 6.71 11.64 16.32
CA GLU A 193 7.62 12.34 15.38
C GLU A 193 7.00 13.65 14.88
N GLU A 194 5.69 13.70 14.62
CA GLU A 194 4.98 14.93 14.23
C GLU A 194 4.88 15.94 15.38
N ASP A 195 4.62 15.48 16.62
CA ASP A 195 4.57 16.33 17.82
C ASP A 195 5.96 16.85 18.26
N LEU A 196 7.03 16.19 17.84
CA LEU A 196 8.39 16.69 17.95
C LEU A 196 8.71 17.80 16.94
N GLY A 197 7.73 18.25 16.17
CA GLY A 197 7.79 19.18 15.04
C GLY A 197 8.21 20.61 15.32
N GLU A 198 8.76 20.94 16.49
CA GLU A 198 9.59 22.12 16.77
C GLU A 198 10.79 21.74 17.63
N LEU A 199 11.52 20.69 17.21
CA LEU A 199 12.87 20.52 17.74
C LEU A 199 13.72 21.68 17.23
N PRO A 200 14.58 22.27 18.09
CA PRO A 200 15.57 23.25 17.67
C PRO A 200 16.35 22.70 16.47
N ASP A 201 16.68 23.57 15.51
CA ASP A 201 17.38 23.21 14.25
C ASP A 201 18.61 22.32 14.46
N GLU A 202 19.22 22.36 15.65
CA GLU A 202 20.34 21.52 16.07
C GLU A 202 19.98 20.01 16.18
N PHE A 203 18.73 19.67 16.53
CA PHE A 203 18.25 18.27 16.61
C PHE A 203 17.62 17.77 15.32
N LEU A 204 16.99 18.65 14.52
CA LEU A 204 16.52 18.32 13.18
C LEU A 204 17.69 17.85 12.30
N GLY A 205 18.86 18.46 12.42
CA GLY A 205 20.07 18.04 11.73
C GLY A 205 20.46 16.58 12.02
N MET A 206 20.24 16.09 13.23
CA MET A 206 20.66 14.74 13.65
C MET A 206 19.67 13.64 13.21
N ILE A 207 18.36 13.93 13.16
CA ILE A 207 17.33 12.98 12.72
C ILE A 207 17.29 12.90 11.19
N ILE A 208 17.33 14.05 10.51
CA ILE A 208 17.48 14.13 9.05
C ILE A 208 18.79 13.47 8.63
N PHE A 209 19.84 13.62 9.41
CA PHE A 209 21.15 13.01 9.17
C PHE A 209 21.12 11.47 9.25
N SER A 210 20.37 10.89 10.19
CA SER A 210 20.25 9.42 10.29
C SER A 210 19.46 8.82 9.13
N HIS A 211 18.41 9.48 8.69
CA HIS A 211 17.57 9.04 7.55
C HIS A 211 18.27 9.36 6.20
N PHE A 212 18.83 10.55 6.04
CA PHE A 212 19.66 10.94 4.90
C PHE A 212 20.95 10.13 4.82
N PHE A 213 21.56 9.80 5.95
CA PHE A 213 22.75 8.96 6.01
C PHE A 213 22.52 7.56 5.46
N SER A 214 21.36 6.95 5.74
CA SER A 214 21.00 5.66 5.15
C SER A 214 20.82 5.74 3.62
N ILE A 215 20.18 6.79 3.11
CA ILE A 215 20.02 7.03 1.66
C ILE A 215 21.33 7.47 1.01
N TYR A 216 22.12 8.31 1.68
CA TYR A 216 23.42 8.80 1.19
C TYR A 216 24.47 7.69 1.13
N VAL A 217 24.50 6.81 2.14
CA VAL A 217 25.39 5.64 2.15
C VAL A 217 25.07 4.71 0.98
N ASP A 218 23.79 4.52 0.66
CA ASP A 218 23.38 3.67 -0.45
C ASP A 218 23.69 4.28 -1.82
N PHE A 219 23.64 5.60 -1.97
CA PHE A 219 23.85 6.26 -3.26
C PHE A 219 25.31 6.67 -3.52
N PHE A 220 26.03 7.17 -2.50
CA PHE A 220 27.39 7.71 -2.66
C PHE A 220 28.51 6.71 -2.40
N LEU A 221 28.23 5.59 -1.73
CA LEU A 221 29.21 4.55 -1.46
C LEU A 221 29.14 3.36 -2.42
N LYS A 222 28.20 3.35 -3.36
CA LYS A 222 28.12 2.30 -4.38
C LYS A 222 28.93 2.68 -5.63
N ASP A 223 29.70 1.73 -6.10
CA ASP A 223 30.41 1.81 -7.38
C ASP A 223 29.38 1.98 -8.51
N PRO A 224 29.45 3.02 -9.34
CA PRO A 224 28.49 3.29 -10.38
C PRO A 224 28.46 2.25 -11.53
N LEU A 225 29.50 1.41 -11.65
CA LEU A 225 29.54 0.34 -12.65
C LEU A 225 29.09 -1.01 -12.09
N MET A 226 29.45 -1.30 -10.84
CA MET A 226 29.21 -2.61 -10.22
C MET A 226 28.04 -2.60 -9.23
N PHE A 227 27.53 -1.43 -8.83
CA PHE A 227 26.46 -1.25 -7.85
C PHE A 227 26.75 -1.90 -6.47
N THR A 228 28.03 -2.16 -6.18
CA THR A 228 28.51 -2.69 -4.90
C THR A 228 29.14 -1.59 -4.06
N VAL A 229 29.15 -1.76 -2.74
CA VAL A 229 29.83 -0.79 -1.83
C VAL A 229 31.32 -0.75 -2.13
N MET A 230 31.82 0.45 -2.38
CA MET A 230 33.25 0.69 -2.67
C MET A 230 34.10 0.41 -1.42
N ARG A 231 35.19 -0.34 -1.59
CA ARG A 231 36.14 -0.65 -0.54
C ARG A 231 37.36 0.25 -0.59
N ASP A 232 37.80 0.64 -1.78
CA ASP A 232 38.92 1.54 -2.05
C ASP A 232 38.50 2.57 -3.09
N PRO A 233 37.75 3.61 -2.70
CA PRO A 233 37.24 4.61 -3.63
C PRO A 233 38.36 5.42 -4.24
N VAL A 234 38.29 5.60 -5.56
CA VAL A 234 39.23 6.40 -6.37
C VAL A 234 38.45 7.34 -7.27
N CYS A 235 39.06 8.50 -7.57
CA CYS A 235 38.49 9.50 -8.47
C CYS A 235 39.19 9.46 -9.82
N LEU A 236 38.41 9.38 -10.91
CA LEU A 236 38.96 9.52 -12.26
C LEU A 236 39.26 10.98 -12.58
N PRO A 237 40.48 11.31 -13.06
CA PRO A 237 40.89 12.70 -13.22
C PRO A 237 40.06 13.46 -14.28
N SER A 238 39.55 12.77 -15.30
CA SER A 238 38.82 13.34 -16.44
C SER A 238 37.33 13.49 -16.18
N SER A 239 36.64 12.42 -15.78
CA SER A 239 35.18 12.43 -15.55
C SER A 239 34.81 12.90 -14.14
N LYS A 240 35.77 13.01 -13.23
CA LYS A 240 35.55 13.30 -11.79
C LYS A 240 34.64 12.26 -11.10
N THR A 241 34.42 11.13 -11.71
CA THR A 241 33.59 10.06 -11.17
C THR A 241 34.38 9.27 -10.14
N ILE A 242 33.72 8.94 -9.02
CA ILE A 242 34.29 8.09 -7.95
C ILE A 242 33.79 6.67 -8.16
N LEU A 243 34.70 5.70 -8.14
CA LEU A 243 34.39 4.28 -8.22
C LEU A 243 35.43 3.46 -7.45
N ASP A 244 35.24 2.15 -7.34
CA ASP A 244 36.20 1.28 -6.65
C ASP A 244 37.46 1.08 -7.49
N ARG A 245 38.65 1.12 -6.85
CA ARG A 245 39.93 0.87 -7.53
C ARG A 245 39.98 -0.48 -8.22
N ALA A 246 39.35 -1.50 -7.66
CA ALA A 246 39.32 -2.82 -8.25
C ALA A 246 38.51 -2.81 -9.56
N THR A 247 37.41 -2.05 -9.61
CA THR A 247 36.56 -1.90 -10.79
C THR A 247 37.29 -1.22 -11.94
N ILE A 248 37.91 -0.04 -11.67
CA ILE A 248 38.64 0.68 -12.72
C ILE A 248 39.85 -0.09 -13.20
N LYS A 249 40.59 -0.76 -12.29
CA LYS A 249 41.71 -1.60 -12.67
C LYS A 249 41.31 -2.73 -13.59
N SER A 250 40.18 -3.38 -13.32
CA SER A 250 39.64 -4.43 -14.18
C SER A 250 39.22 -3.89 -15.56
N HIS A 251 38.59 -2.70 -15.61
CA HIS A 251 38.19 -2.05 -16.84
C HIS A 251 39.40 -1.70 -17.72
N LEU A 252 40.44 -1.10 -17.12
CA LEU A 252 41.67 -0.69 -17.84
C LEU A 252 42.51 -1.84 -18.40
N LEU A 253 42.26 -3.08 -17.96
CA LEU A 253 42.86 -4.26 -18.59
C LEU A 253 42.27 -4.54 -19.99
N SER A 254 41.06 -4.10 -20.26
CA SER A 254 40.36 -4.35 -21.54
C SER A 254 40.24 -3.09 -22.42
N ASP A 255 40.11 -1.90 -21.82
CA ASP A 255 40.01 -0.61 -22.53
C ASP A 255 40.74 0.49 -21.74
N SER A 256 41.81 1.05 -22.33
CA SER A 256 42.64 2.11 -21.69
C SER A 256 41.97 3.48 -21.74
N LYS A 257 40.66 3.56 -21.41
CA LYS A 257 39.84 4.76 -21.43
C LYS A 257 38.99 4.86 -20.19
N ASP A 258 38.69 6.11 -19.81
CA ASP A 258 37.68 6.41 -18.80
C ASP A 258 36.30 5.89 -19.25
N PRO A 259 35.62 5.00 -18.48
CA PRO A 259 34.36 4.39 -18.85
C PRO A 259 33.20 5.38 -18.99
N PHE A 260 33.31 6.59 -18.48
CA PHE A 260 32.23 7.58 -18.47
C PHE A 260 32.34 8.62 -19.60
N ASN A 261 33.57 9.03 -19.96
CA ASN A 261 33.78 10.06 -20.98
C ASN A 261 34.72 9.66 -22.13
N ARG A 262 35.26 8.41 -22.08
CA ARG A 262 36.15 7.82 -23.09
C ARG A 262 37.49 8.53 -23.27
N ALA A 263 37.88 9.43 -22.36
CA ALA A 263 39.20 10.02 -22.38
C ALA A 263 40.27 8.96 -22.11
N PRO A 264 41.48 9.07 -22.71
CA PRO A 264 42.60 8.17 -22.37
C PRO A 264 42.86 8.19 -20.88
N LEU A 265 43.08 7.03 -20.28
CA LEU A 265 43.28 6.88 -18.84
C LEU A 265 44.24 5.73 -18.57
N THR A 266 45.20 5.98 -17.68
CA THR A 266 46.09 4.95 -17.13
C THR A 266 45.86 4.80 -15.63
N ILE A 267 46.26 3.66 -15.06
CA ILE A 267 46.00 3.38 -13.64
C ILE A 267 46.80 4.31 -12.74
N GLU A 268 47.93 4.82 -13.19
CA GLU A 268 48.79 5.75 -12.48
C GLU A 268 48.19 7.15 -12.34
N GLU A 269 47.26 7.52 -13.21
CA GLU A 269 46.56 8.81 -13.20
C GLU A 269 45.39 8.83 -12.23
N VAL A 270 44.95 7.67 -11.74
CA VAL A 270 43.80 7.54 -10.84
C VAL A 270 44.17 8.04 -9.45
N VAL A 271 43.42 9.02 -8.97
CA VAL A 271 43.69 9.69 -7.69
C VAL A 271 42.90 9.00 -6.57
N PRO A 272 43.49 8.79 -5.36
CA PRO A 272 42.72 8.32 -4.22
C PRO A 272 41.52 9.22 -3.96
N GLY A 273 40.28 8.64 -3.98
CA GLY A 273 39.04 9.35 -3.70
C GLY A 273 38.94 9.63 -2.20
N LYS A 274 39.06 10.88 -1.78
CA LYS A 274 38.67 11.26 -0.43
C LYS A 274 37.18 11.45 -0.41
N ILE A 275 36.43 10.47 0.13
CA ILE A 275 35.06 10.70 0.55
C ILE A 275 35.14 11.56 1.81
N VAL A 276 35.06 12.88 1.64
CA VAL A 276 35.01 13.81 2.78
C VAL A 276 33.54 13.89 3.18
N ILE A 277 33.16 13.10 4.18
CA ILE A 277 31.91 13.30 4.86
C ILE A 277 32.09 14.54 5.74
N TYR A 278 31.60 15.70 5.30
CA TYR A 278 31.50 16.88 6.14
C TYR A 278 30.42 16.61 7.21
N ILE A 279 30.87 16.16 8.38
CA ILE A 279 30.10 16.24 9.59
C ILE A 279 30.28 17.67 10.10
N SER A 280 29.34 18.57 9.78
CA SER A 280 29.27 19.86 10.48
C SER A 280 28.74 19.56 11.88
N VAL A 281 29.60 19.76 12.89
CA VAL A 281 29.26 19.76 14.30
C VAL A 281 28.62 21.09 14.64
#